data_491cbbdef44e1a70d62eddfc21253176
#
_entry.id   491cbbdef44e1a70d62eddfc21253176
#
_cell.length_a   1.000
_cell.length_b   1.000
_cell.length_c   1.000
_cell.angle_alpha   90.00
_cell.angle_beta   90.00
_cell.angle_gamma   90.00
#
_symmetry.space_group_name_H-M   'P 1'
#
loop_
_entity.id
_entity.type
_entity.pdbx_description
1 polymer ?
#
loop_
_entity_poly.entity_id
_entity_poly.type
_entity_poly.pdbx_seq_one_letter_code
_entity_poly.pdbx_strand_id
1 'polypeptide(L)'
;MRTSLAVSGGLLASLLLGCGGPDSASPQDRGAVIYATHCASCHQRDGRGVGNVQPPLAGSVTVVGDPDTLIAWLLFSQRPATLPPRKGLAVMPQFSWLSDEDVAAVLTHVRSHFGNQAPAITAAQVAAVRAAGRKP
;
A
#
# COMPACT_ATOMS: atom_id res chain seq x y z
N MET A 1 -8.49 74.01 21.48
CA MET A 1 -8.75 72.64 21.99
C MET A 1 -9.23 71.81 20.84
N ARG A 2 -8.35 70.89 20.32
CA ARG A 2 -8.67 69.98 19.24
C ARG A 2 -8.57 68.57 19.77
N THR A 3 -9.70 67.87 19.83
CA THR A 3 -9.83 66.50 20.29
C THR A 3 -9.69 65.57 19.06
N SER A 4 -8.60 64.77 19.04
CA SER A 4 -8.39 63.73 18.01
C SER A 4 -9.02 62.43 18.49
N LEU A 5 -9.99 61.89 17.71
CA LEU A 5 -10.49 60.55 17.87
C LEU A 5 -9.59 59.56 17.13
N ALA A 6 -9.03 58.62 17.87
CA ALA A 6 -8.32 57.47 17.29
C ALA A 6 -9.32 56.35 16.96
N VAL A 7 -9.38 55.95 15.68
CA VAL A 7 -10.16 54.82 15.22
C VAL A 7 -9.25 53.59 15.26
N SER A 8 -9.54 52.67 16.18
CA SER A 8 -8.88 51.36 16.22
C SER A 8 -9.54 50.40 15.22
N GLY A 9 -8.85 50.12 14.14
CA GLY A 9 -9.25 49.08 13.15
C GLY A 9 -8.94 47.71 13.69
N GLY A 10 -9.94 46.93 14.04
CA GLY A 10 -9.80 45.50 14.37
C GLY A 10 -9.59 44.65 13.14
N LEU A 11 -8.46 43.96 13.08
CA LEU A 11 -8.15 42.96 12.04
C LEU A 11 -8.91 41.68 12.38
N LEU A 12 -9.98 41.36 11.65
CA LEU A 12 -10.63 40.04 11.70
C LEU A 12 -9.77 39.05 10.89
N ALA A 13 -9.04 38.21 11.61
CA ALA A 13 -8.37 37.06 11.03
C ALA A 13 -9.40 35.97 10.74
N SER A 14 -9.79 35.81 9.46
CA SER A 14 -10.63 34.71 9.00
C SER A 14 -9.83 33.41 9.02
N LEU A 15 -10.07 32.54 10.01
CA LEU A 15 -9.60 31.16 10.00
C LEU A 15 -10.39 30.39 8.92
N LEU A 16 -9.75 30.11 7.80
CA LEU A 16 -10.25 29.15 6.83
C LEU A 16 -10.03 27.74 7.40
N LEU A 17 -11.06 27.16 8.02
CA LEU A 17 -11.10 25.72 8.27
C LEU A 17 -11.25 25.03 6.91
N GLY A 18 -10.14 24.50 6.40
CA GLY A 18 -10.17 23.60 5.26
C GLY A 18 -10.85 22.29 5.66
N CYS A 19 -12.10 22.11 5.27
CA CYS A 19 -12.73 20.80 5.28
C CYS A 19 -12.00 19.92 4.26
N GLY A 20 -11.10 19.04 4.72
CA GLY A 20 -10.56 17.96 3.92
C GLY A 20 -11.71 17.04 3.52
N GLY A 21 -11.97 16.91 2.22
CA GLY A 21 -13.00 16.03 1.70
C GLY A 21 -12.69 14.55 2.00
N PRO A 22 -13.68 13.64 1.86
CA PRO A 22 -13.58 12.21 2.20
C PRO A 22 -12.59 11.40 1.36
N ASP A 23 -11.93 12.00 0.36
CA ASP A 23 -11.01 11.31 -0.57
C ASP A 23 -9.53 11.39 -0.17
N SER A 24 -9.21 11.83 1.03
CA SER A 24 -7.82 12.03 1.50
C SER A 24 -7.31 10.90 2.41
N ALA A 25 -7.75 9.66 2.22
CA ALA A 25 -7.12 8.54 2.89
C ALA A 25 -5.62 8.50 2.52
N SER A 26 -4.75 8.44 3.53
CA SER A 26 -3.32 8.33 3.24
C SER A 26 -3.04 7.05 2.44
N PRO A 27 -1.96 7.01 1.63
CA PRO A 27 -1.58 5.78 0.93
C PRO A 27 -1.46 4.56 1.86
N GLN A 28 -1.10 4.77 3.12
CA GLN A 28 -1.02 3.72 4.14
C GLN A 28 -2.40 3.22 4.57
N ASP A 29 -3.36 4.12 4.79
CA ASP A 29 -4.74 3.75 5.12
C ASP A 29 -5.39 3.00 3.97
N ARG A 30 -5.16 3.46 2.73
CA ARG A 30 -5.61 2.79 1.51
C ARG A 30 -5.05 1.38 1.40
N GLY A 31 -3.73 1.21 1.63
CA GLY A 31 -3.08 -0.09 1.63
C GLY A 31 -3.63 -1.05 2.68
N ALA A 32 -3.91 -0.56 3.89
CA ALA A 32 -4.52 -1.33 4.96
C ALA A 32 -5.93 -1.81 4.60
N VAL A 33 -6.75 -0.95 3.99
CA VAL A 33 -8.11 -1.29 3.54
C VAL A 33 -8.06 -2.36 2.45
N ILE A 34 -7.20 -2.21 1.43
CA ILE A 34 -7.05 -3.19 0.35
C ILE A 34 -6.58 -4.53 0.91
N TYR A 35 -5.60 -4.51 1.83
CA TYR A 35 -5.12 -5.71 2.50
C TYR A 35 -6.24 -6.44 3.25
N ALA A 36 -6.99 -5.72 4.06
CA ALA A 36 -8.08 -6.29 4.84
C ALA A 36 -9.17 -6.92 3.95
N THR A 37 -9.44 -6.31 2.80
CA THR A 37 -10.51 -6.74 1.89
C THR A 37 -10.10 -7.92 1.01
N HIS A 38 -8.88 -7.93 0.49
CA HIS A 38 -8.47 -8.85 -0.57
C HIS A 38 -7.38 -9.85 -0.18
N CYS A 39 -6.63 -9.58 0.89
CA CYS A 39 -5.44 -10.36 1.23
C CYS A 39 -5.58 -11.13 2.55
N ALA A 40 -6.23 -10.51 3.54
CA ALA A 40 -6.28 -11.03 4.91
C ALA A 40 -7.02 -12.36 5.05
N SER A 41 -7.91 -12.71 4.13
CA SER A 41 -8.60 -14.02 4.12
C SER A 41 -7.63 -15.19 4.00
N CYS A 42 -6.54 -15.01 3.25
CA CYS A 42 -5.51 -16.02 3.08
C CYS A 42 -4.26 -15.75 3.93
N HIS A 43 -3.81 -14.50 3.97
CA HIS A 43 -2.58 -14.13 4.66
C HIS A 43 -2.75 -13.79 6.13
N GLN A 44 -3.98 -13.85 6.63
CA GLN A 44 -4.40 -13.46 7.98
C GLN A 44 -4.15 -11.97 8.29
N ARG A 45 -4.83 -11.44 9.30
CA ARG A 45 -4.71 -10.02 9.68
C ARG A 45 -3.32 -9.66 10.21
N ASP A 46 -2.59 -10.64 10.72
CA ASP A 46 -1.24 -10.49 11.28
C ASP A 46 -0.13 -10.83 10.27
N GLY A 47 -0.49 -11.14 9.02
CA GLY A 47 0.46 -11.47 7.96
C GLY A 47 1.20 -12.81 8.15
N ARG A 48 0.75 -13.68 9.07
CA ARG A 48 1.42 -14.95 9.37
C ARG A 48 1.01 -16.09 8.46
N GLY A 49 -0.02 -15.89 7.66
CA GLY A 49 -0.53 -16.92 6.76
C GLY A 49 -1.21 -18.08 7.50
N VAL A 50 -1.33 -19.22 6.84
CA VAL A 50 -1.96 -20.42 7.40
C VAL A 50 -1.03 -21.62 7.25
N GLY A 51 -0.35 -21.95 8.32
CA GLY A 51 0.47 -23.16 8.41
C GLY A 51 1.38 -23.35 7.19
N ASN A 52 1.34 -24.56 6.61
CA ASN A 52 2.12 -24.89 5.41
C ASN A 52 1.40 -24.56 4.08
N VAL A 53 0.23 -23.91 4.13
CA VAL A 53 -0.61 -23.67 2.94
C VAL A 53 -0.35 -22.28 2.35
N GLN A 54 -0.35 -21.26 3.20
CA GLN A 54 -0.04 -19.89 2.80
C GLN A 54 1.15 -19.39 3.61
N PRO A 55 2.29 -19.14 2.94
CA PRO A 55 3.49 -18.68 3.63
C PRO A 55 3.27 -17.31 4.28
N PRO A 56 3.96 -17.02 5.39
CA PRO A 56 3.86 -15.73 6.05
C PRO A 56 4.39 -14.60 5.16
N LEU A 57 3.75 -13.44 5.26
CA LEU A 57 4.27 -12.18 4.75
C LEU A 57 5.24 -11.55 5.74
N ALA A 58 5.02 -11.81 7.03
CA ALA A 58 5.91 -11.40 8.13
C ALA A 58 7.32 -12.00 7.95
N GLY A 59 8.33 -11.16 7.86
CA GLY A 59 9.73 -11.55 7.69
C GLY A 59 10.04 -12.23 6.34
N SER A 60 9.14 -12.18 5.37
CA SER A 60 9.32 -12.82 4.07
C SER A 60 10.40 -12.14 3.24
N VAL A 61 11.45 -12.88 2.88
CA VAL A 61 12.51 -12.39 1.98
C VAL A 61 11.98 -11.92 0.63
N THR A 62 10.87 -12.49 0.15
CA THR A 62 10.20 -12.05 -1.08
C THR A 62 9.52 -10.70 -0.89
N VAL A 63 8.89 -10.48 0.27
CA VAL A 63 8.19 -9.22 0.58
C VAL A 63 9.17 -8.07 0.74
N VAL A 64 10.28 -8.28 1.48
CA VAL A 64 11.26 -7.22 1.75
C VAL A 64 12.32 -7.10 0.66
N GLY A 65 12.38 -8.04 -0.26
CA GLY A 65 13.37 -8.10 -1.33
C GLY A 65 13.05 -7.17 -2.52
N ASP A 66 13.38 -7.65 -3.71
CA ASP A 66 13.21 -6.90 -4.96
C ASP A 66 11.75 -6.51 -5.22
N PRO A 67 11.46 -5.20 -5.34
CA PRO A 67 10.10 -4.72 -5.52
C PRO A 67 9.47 -5.15 -6.85
N ASP A 68 10.23 -5.22 -7.93
CA ASP A 68 9.70 -5.56 -9.27
C ASP A 68 9.22 -7.01 -9.31
N THR A 69 9.96 -7.91 -8.67
CA THR A 69 9.57 -9.32 -8.49
C THR A 69 8.28 -9.44 -7.69
N LEU A 70 8.13 -8.66 -6.61
CA LEU A 70 6.93 -8.66 -5.77
C LEU A 70 5.72 -8.10 -6.53
N ILE A 71 5.90 -7.01 -7.28
CA ILE A 71 4.87 -6.41 -8.14
C ILE A 71 4.44 -7.39 -9.22
N ALA A 72 5.38 -8.01 -9.94
CA ALA A 72 5.08 -8.97 -11.00
C ALA A 72 4.32 -10.19 -10.46
N TRP A 73 4.64 -10.63 -9.23
CA TRP A 73 3.90 -11.71 -8.61
C TRP A 73 2.46 -11.31 -8.29
N LEU A 74 2.23 -10.14 -7.72
CA LEU A 74 0.88 -9.66 -7.42
C LEU A 74 0.06 -9.48 -8.69
N LEU A 75 0.63 -8.85 -9.71
CA LEU A 75 -0.08 -8.55 -10.95
C LEU A 75 -0.36 -9.79 -11.79
N PHE A 76 0.61 -10.70 -11.91
CA PHE A 76 0.61 -11.75 -12.93
C PHE A 76 0.71 -13.17 -12.39
N SER A 77 0.72 -13.33 -11.06
CA SER A 77 1.02 -14.63 -10.40
C SER A 77 2.36 -15.24 -10.83
N GLN A 78 3.33 -14.37 -11.16
CA GLN A 78 4.68 -14.78 -11.54
C GLN A 78 5.47 -15.12 -10.27
N ARG A 79 5.40 -16.38 -9.88
CA ARG A 79 5.89 -16.86 -8.60
C ARG A 79 7.41 -16.71 -8.50
N PRO A 80 7.93 -15.97 -7.46
CA PRO A 80 9.36 -15.85 -7.25
C PRO A 80 10.04 -17.18 -6.96
N ALA A 81 11.27 -17.36 -7.49
CA ALA A 81 12.09 -18.54 -7.20
C ALA A 81 12.53 -18.62 -5.73
N THR A 82 12.50 -17.50 -5.01
CA THR A 82 12.81 -17.40 -3.57
C THR A 82 11.78 -18.08 -2.67
N LEU A 83 10.61 -18.39 -3.20
CA LEU A 83 9.58 -19.06 -2.42
C LEU A 83 9.81 -20.57 -2.38
N PRO A 84 9.57 -21.21 -1.22
CA PRO A 84 9.66 -22.67 -1.10
C PRO A 84 8.66 -23.36 -2.02
N PRO A 85 8.90 -24.62 -2.41
CA PRO A 85 7.95 -25.37 -3.23
C PRO A 85 6.53 -25.29 -2.66
N ARG A 86 5.53 -25.19 -3.58
CA ARG A 86 4.13 -25.10 -3.16
C ARG A 86 3.70 -26.39 -2.46
N LYS A 87 3.09 -26.23 -1.29
CA LYS A 87 2.43 -27.30 -0.56
C LYS A 87 0.92 -27.06 -0.65
N GLY A 88 0.19 -27.98 -1.28
CA GLY A 88 -1.27 -27.88 -1.44
C GLY A 88 -1.72 -27.11 -2.69
N LEU A 89 -3.03 -26.89 -2.77
CA LEU A 89 -3.72 -26.35 -3.95
C LEU A 89 -3.93 -24.83 -3.91
N ALA A 90 -3.55 -24.17 -2.81
CA ALA A 90 -3.74 -22.74 -2.68
C ALA A 90 -2.89 -21.96 -3.70
N VAL A 91 -3.56 -21.17 -4.52
CA VAL A 91 -2.96 -20.32 -5.53
C VAL A 91 -3.25 -18.87 -5.17
N MET A 92 -2.21 -18.04 -5.16
CA MET A 92 -2.42 -16.60 -5.04
C MET A 92 -3.08 -16.08 -6.32
N PRO A 93 -4.25 -15.42 -6.25
CA PRO A 93 -4.91 -14.88 -7.42
C PRO A 93 -4.11 -13.75 -8.05
N GLN A 94 -4.44 -13.42 -9.30
CA GLN A 94 -3.91 -12.23 -9.98
C GLN A 94 -4.71 -11.00 -9.58
N PHE A 95 -4.01 -9.91 -9.31
CA PHE A 95 -4.60 -8.62 -8.95
C PHE A 95 -4.33 -7.56 -10.04
N SER A 96 -4.25 -7.97 -11.30
CA SER A 96 -4.00 -7.07 -12.43
C SER A 96 -5.10 -6.03 -12.65
N TRP A 97 -6.27 -6.22 -12.05
CA TRP A 97 -7.39 -5.28 -12.07
C TRP A 97 -7.27 -4.11 -11.08
N LEU A 98 -6.35 -4.19 -10.11
CA LEU A 98 -6.04 -3.07 -9.22
C LEU A 98 -5.31 -1.97 -9.99
N SER A 99 -5.58 -0.70 -9.65
CA SER A 99 -4.82 0.43 -10.17
C SER A 99 -3.35 0.39 -9.71
N ASP A 100 -2.49 1.16 -10.37
CA ASP A 100 -1.08 1.22 -9.99
C ASP A 100 -0.90 1.82 -8.58
N GLU A 101 -1.75 2.78 -8.21
CA GLU A 101 -1.80 3.38 -6.89
C GLU A 101 -2.25 2.36 -5.82
N ASP A 102 -3.24 1.53 -6.14
CA ASP A 102 -3.74 0.50 -5.22
C ASP A 102 -2.70 -0.59 -4.98
N VAL A 103 -2.04 -1.04 -6.03
CA VAL A 103 -0.93 -1.99 -5.94
C VAL A 103 0.22 -1.42 -5.11
N ALA A 104 0.62 -0.17 -5.40
CA ALA A 104 1.66 0.53 -4.65
C ALA A 104 1.29 0.66 -3.17
N ALA A 105 0.05 1.04 -2.86
CA ALA A 105 -0.44 1.20 -1.50
C ALA A 105 -0.44 -0.11 -0.71
N VAL A 106 -1.01 -1.18 -1.26
CA VAL A 106 -1.08 -2.47 -0.55
C VAL A 106 0.28 -3.12 -0.40
N LEU A 107 1.16 -3.03 -1.40
CA LEU A 107 2.51 -3.57 -1.29
C LEU A 107 3.38 -2.75 -0.31
N THR A 108 3.23 -1.42 -0.27
CA THR A 108 3.87 -0.58 0.74
C THR A 108 3.38 -0.95 2.14
N HIS A 109 2.07 -1.16 2.33
CA HIS A 109 1.52 -1.63 3.60
C HIS A 109 2.16 -2.95 4.03
N VAL A 110 2.20 -3.95 3.16
CA VAL A 110 2.80 -5.26 3.48
C VAL A 110 4.30 -5.15 3.78
N ARG A 111 5.02 -4.29 3.08
CA ARG A 111 6.47 -4.07 3.25
C ARG A 111 6.84 -3.31 4.53
N SER A 112 5.92 -2.58 5.12
CA SER A 112 6.13 -1.77 6.34
C SER A 112 5.42 -2.29 7.59
N HIS A 113 4.58 -3.33 7.44
CA HIS A 113 3.83 -3.94 8.54
C HIS A 113 4.28 -5.37 8.82
N PHE A 114 3.69 -6.00 9.81
CA PHE A 114 3.99 -7.37 10.22
C PHE A 114 5.46 -7.58 10.65
N GLY A 115 6.12 -6.52 11.13
CA GLY A 115 7.54 -6.54 11.48
C GLY A 115 8.49 -6.35 10.28
N ASN A 116 7.97 -6.16 9.08
CA ASN A 116 8.76 -5.83 7.91
C ASN A 116 9.21 -4.37 7.94
N GLN A 117 10.40 -4.10 7.41
CA GLN A 117 10.99 -2.76 7.28
C GLN A 117 11.67 -2.63 5.92
N ALA A 118 10.87 -2.42 4.87
CA ALA A 118 11.37 -2.26 3.52
C ALA A 118 10.84 -0.96 2.89
N PRO A 119 11.55 -0.38 1.90
CA PRO A 119 11.11 0.85 1.25
C PRO A 119 9.74 0.73 0.61
N ALA A 120 9.00 1.85 0.58
CA ALA A 120 7.72 1.96 -0.10
C ALA A 120 7.86 1.67 -1.60
N ILE A 121 6.76 1.20 -2.20
CA ILE A 121 6.63 1.03 -3.65
C ILE A 121 5.81 2.21 -4.18
N THR A 122 6.25 2.76 -5.31
CA THR A 122 5.57 3.87 -5.99
C THR A 122 4.65 3.36 -7.11
N ALA A 123 3.61 4.13 -7.44
CA ALA A 123 2.74 3.82 -8.59
C ALA A 123 3.54 3.79 -9.91
N ALA A 124 4.57 4.62 -10.04
CA ALA A 124 5.43 4.62 -11.22
C ALA A 124 6.22 3.31 -11.39
N GLN A 125 6.69 2.70 -10.30
CA GLN A 125 7.31 1.36 -10.35
C GLN A 125 6.30 0.30 -10.78
N VAL A 126 5.08 0.36 -10.26
CA VAL A 126 4.01 -0.58 -10.66
C VAL A 126 3.69 -0.43 -12.13
N ALA A 127 3.53 0.80 -12.64
CA ALA A 127 3.29 1.09 -14.06
C ALA A 127 4.39 0.53 -14.95
N ALA A 128 5.65 0.68 -14.54
CA ALA A 128 6.80 0.16 -15.30
C ALA A 128 6.76 -1.36 -15.40
N VAL A 129 6.50 -2.07 -14.30
CA VAL A 129 6.38 -3.53 -14.28
C VAL A 129 5.18 -4.00 -15.10
N ARG A 130 4.03 -3.29 -15.00
CA ARG A 130 2.83 -3.59 -15.78
C ARG A 130 3.08 -3.43 -17.27
N ALA A 131 3.77 -2.37 -17.69
CA ALA A 131 4.13 -2.14 -19.09
C ALA A 131 5.12 -3.19 -19.64
N ALA A 132 6.05 -3.65 -18.81
CA ALA A 132 6.96 -4.73 -19.17
C ALA A 132 6.24 -6.09 -19.35
N GLY A 133 5.08 -6.24 -18.74
CA GLY A 133 4.27 -7.45 -18.82
C GLY A 133 4.85 -8.65 -18.09
N ARG A 134 4.23 -9.82 -18.31
CA ARG A 134 4.74 -11.08 -17.77
C ARG A 134 6.05 -11.44 -18.46
N LYS A 135 7.11 -11.67 -17.70
CA LYS A 135 8.35 -12.23 -18.26
C LYS A 135 8.09 -13.66 -18.77
N PRO A 136 8.68 -14.03 -19.90
CA PRO A 136 8.54 -15.39 -20.46
C PRO A 136 9.13 -16.46 -19.52
#